data_dae9cf9958c40e7f67b17338e849cf05
#
_entry.id   dae9cf9958c40e7f67b17338e849cf05
#
_cell.length_a   1.000
_cell.length_b   1.000
_cell.length_c   1.000
_cell.angle_alpha   90.00
_cell.angle_beta   90.00
_cell.angle_gamma   90.00
#
_symmetry.space_group_name_H-M   'P 1'
#
loop_
_entity.id
_entity.type
_entity.pdbx_description
1 polymer ?
#
loop_
_entity_poly.entity_id
_entity_poly.type
_entity_poly.pdbx_seq_one_letter_code
_entity_poly.pdbx_strand_id
1 'polypeptide(L)'
;MKLNIFYIICGLFLLASCQQEEIPSGEGFLSLTGIEVQTQEITNVASRAVDEDLTVDLYKGEQFVCTLTAEEMQSKIKLEPATDYKLKVYSANYGQDVNWTDEMSGEPVYYKEEPFQVKEGETTALKVQVPMCNYAVSLALPEGFEKWMTYTFEVKSGARKVTLQDGDTAYFPVSALGSPFSYKLKLKNTDSESFELTGTWGDTEGETVEMNTVYVITYSMEYNALKVSL
;
A
#
# COMPACT_ATOMS: atom_id res chain seq x y z
N MET A 1 -1.72 78.10 32.08
CA MET A 1 -2.76 77.45 31.31
C MET A 1 -2.11 76.19 30.63
N LYS A 2 -2.34 74.99 31.19
CA LYS A 2 -1.73 73.75 30.70
C LYS A 2 -2.82 72.97 29.96
N LEU A 3 -2.60 72.74 28.67
CA LEU A 3 -3.49 72.01 27.79
C LEU A 3 -3.09 70.55 27.82
N ASN A 4 -3.89 69.69 28.44
CA ASN A 4 -3.72 68.27 28.43
C ASN A 4 -4.33 67.67 27.18
N ILE A 5 -3.47 67.17 26.27
CA ILE A 5 -3.89 66.40 25.09
C ILE A 5 -3.99 64.95 25.51
N PHE A 6 -5.22 64.46 25.55
CA PHE A 6 -5.56 63.05 25.81
C PHE A 6 -5.46 62.29 24.49
N TYR A 7 -4.40 61.48 24.34
CA TYR A 7 -4.30 60.57 23.20
C TYR A 7 -5.18 59.36 23.42
N ILE A 8 -6.30 59.31 22.70
CA ILE A 8 -7.11 58.09 22.59
C ILE A 8 -6.43 57.21 21.55
N ILE A 9 -5.72 56.20 22.02
CA ILE A 9 -5.21 55.11 21.19
C ILE A 9 -6.39 54.16 20.94
N CYS A 10 -7.03 54.34 19.79
CA CYS A 10 -8.04 53.41 19.28
C CYS A 10 -7.30 52.16 18.75
N GLY A 11 -7.16 51.14 19.60
CA GLY A 11 -6.63 49.84 19.21
C GLY A 11 -7.59 49.18 18.21
N LEU A 12 -7.21 49.15 16.93
CA LEU A 12 -7.86 48.30 15.95
C LEU A 12 -7.51 46.83 16.27
N PHE A 13 -8.40 46.18 17.01
CA PHE A 13 -8.45 44.72 17.02
C PHE A 13 -8.92 44.26 15.64
N LEU A 14 -7.99 43.91 14.79
CA LEU A 14 -8.27 43.05 13.63
C LEU A 14 -8.71 41.68 14.15
N LEU A 15 -10.00 41.52 14.34
CA LEU A 15 -10.64 40.24 14.46
C LEU A 15 -10.43 39.55 13.10
N ALA A 16 -9.38 38.74 12.99
CA ALA A 16 -9.32 37.72 11.98
C ALA A 16 -10.47 36.74 12.29
N SER A 17 -11.66 37.10 11.79
CA SER A 17 -12.76 36.16 11.69
C SER A 17 -12.31 35.05 10.75
N CYS A 18 -11.88 33.92 11.30
CA CYS A 18 -11.97 32.67 10.54
C CYS A 18 -13.44 32.57 10.14
N GLN A 19 -13.73 32.84 8.88
CA GLN A 19 -15.03 32.48 8.30
C GLN A 19 -15.10 30.97 8.38
N GLN A 20 -15.67 30.47 9.44
CA GLN A 20 -16.19 29.12 9.51
C GLN A 20 -17.33 29.12 8.51
N GLU A 21 -17.12 28.47 7.33
CA GLU A 21 -18.20 28.30 6.38
C GLU A 21 -19.36 27.65 7.16
N GLU A 22 -20.47 28.41 7.34
CA GLU A 22 -21.67 27.85 7.93
C GLU A 22 -22.21 26.78 7.02
N ILE A 23 -22.09 25.53 7.44
CA ILE A 23 -22.65 24.38 6.72
C ILE A 23 -24.17 24.46 6.88
N PRO A 24 -24.95 24.49 5.79
CA PRO A 24 -26.40 24.51 5.87
C PRO A 24 -26.94 23.35 6.72
N SER A 25 -28.00 23.61 7.52
CA SER A 25 -28.65 22.58 8.31
C SER A 25 -29.20 21.46 7.39
N GLY A 26 -29.03 20.21 7.80
CA GLY A 26 -29.42 19.03 7.00
C GLY A 26 -28.35 18.51 6.05
N GLU A 27 -27.14 19.06 6.08
CA GLU A 27 -26.01 18.63 5.24
C GLU A 27 -24.76 18.37 6.07
N GLY A 28 -23.91 17.49 5.59
CA GLY A 28 -22.57 17.27 6.09
C GLY A 28 -21.59 17.08 4.93
N PHE A 29 -20.30 17.01 5.23
CA PHE A 29 -19.27 16.88 4.21
C PHE A 29 -18.29 15.77 4.51
N LEU A 30 -17.81 15.10 3.46
CA LEU A 30 -16.64 14.25 3.46
C LEU A 30 -15.48 15.02 2.84
N SER A 31 -14.33 15.01 3.49
CA SER A 31 -13.05 15.51 2.96
C SER A 31 -12.02 14.40 3.00
N LEU A 32 -11.52 13.95 1.84
CA LEU A 32 -10.45 12.98 1.76
C LEU A 32 -9.12 13.71 1.95
N THR A 33 -8.42 13.41 3.05
CA THR A 33 -7.12 14.03 3.37
C THR A 33 -5.94 13.26 2.79
N GLY A 34 -6.18 12.06 2.27
CA GLY A 34 -5.22 11.23 1.55
C GLY A 34 -5.73 9.81 1.36
N ILE A 35 -5.31 9.21 0.25
CA ILE A 35 -5.43 7.78 -0.02
C ILE A 35 -4.00 7.30 -0.25
N GLU A 36 -3.53 6.38 0.58
CA GLU A 36 -2.15 5.90 0.55
C GLU A 36 -2.16 4.38 0.45
N VAL A 37 -1.41 3.83 -0.50
CA VAL A 37 -1.15 2.39 -0.50
C VAL A 37 -0.19 2.06 0.64
N GLN A 38 -0.49 0.96 1.34
CA GLN A 38 0.33 0.47 2.43
C GLN A 38 0.93 -0.86 2.00
N THR A 39 2.25 -0.95 1.99
CA THR A 39 2.99 -2.19 1.81
C THR A 39 3.93 -2.34 3.00
N GLN A 40 3.89 -3.46 3.69
CA GLN A 40 4.89 -3.78 4.70
C GLN A 40 6.15 -4.28 4.00
N GLU A 41 7.08 -3.37 3.72
CA GLU A 41 8.46 -3.77 3.45
C GLU A 41 9.19 -3.87 4.77
N ILE A 42 9.67 -5.05 5.11
CA ILE A 42 10.61 -5.22 6.22
C ILE A 42 12.03 -5.24 5.67
N THR A 43 12.41 -4.15 5.10
CA THR A 43 13.77 -3.64 4.99
C THR A 43 13.68 -2.14 4.74
N ASN A 44 14.66 -1.35 5.21
CA ASN A 44 14.74 0.11 5.17
C ASN A 44 14.69 0.73 3.75
N VAL A 45 13.68 0.41 2.98
CA VAL A 45 13.39 1.05 1.69
C VAL A 45 12.12 1.86 1.89
N ALA A 46 12.26 3.16 1.70
CA ALA A 46 11.16 4.11 1.79
C ALA A 46 9.92 3.62 1.04
N SER A 47 8.77 3.70 1.68
CA SER A 47 7.49 3.45 1.02
C SER A 47 7.44 4.28 -0.25
N ARG A 48 7.48 3.65 -1.41
CA ARG A 48 7.16 4.33 -2.65
C ARG A 48 5.67 4.67 -2.57
N ALA A 49 5.34 5.95 -2.69
CA ALA A 49 4.02 6.34 -3.13
C ALA A 49 3.87 5.72 -4.53
N VAL A 50 3.19 4.59 -4.59
CA VAL A 50 2.84 3.99 -5.88
C VAL A 50 1.74 4.88 -6.42
N ASP A 51 2.00 5.53 -7.55
CA ASP A 51 1.02 6.27 -8.35
C ASP A 51 0.14 5.22 -9.06
N GLU A 52 -0.63 4.47 -8.27
CA GLU A 52 -1.58 3.51 -8.78
C GLU A 52 -2.94 4.17 -8.89
N ASP A 53 -3.55 4.07 -10.07
CA ASP A 53 -4.93 4.50 -10.32
C ASP A 53 -5.90 3.66 -9.48
N LEU A 54 -6.13 4.09 -8.23
CA LEU A 54 -7.10 3.46 -7.34
C LEU A 54 -8.50 3.97 -7.67
N THR A 55 -9.45 3.06 -7.77
CA THR A 55 -10.86 3.37 -7.84
C THR A 55 -11.41 3.58 -6.43
N VAL A 56 -12.22 4.61 -6.24
CA VAL A 56 -12.85 4.95 -4.97
C VAL A 56 -14.36 5.01 -5.15
N ASP A 57 -15.04 4.00 -4.64
CA ASP A 57 -16.50 3.91 -4.67
C ASP A 57 -17.09 4.31 -3.32
N LEU A 58 -18.09 5.18 -3.37
CA LEU A 58 -18.88 5.60 -2.21
C LEU A 58 -20.16 4.76 -2.10
N TYR A 59 -20.41 4.26 -0.90
CA TYR A 59 -21.62 3.51 -0.55
C TYR A 59 -22.33 4.15 0.64
N LYS A 60 -23.67 4.00 0.69
CA LYS A 60 -24.50 4.23 1.87
C LYS A 60 -25.18 2.92 2.24
N GLY A 61 -24.78 2.32 3.35
CA GLY A 61 -25.07 0.90 3.62
C GLY A 61 -24.49 -0.01 2.54
N GLU A 62 -25.35 -0.82 1.92
CA GLU A 62 -24.97 -1.66 0.78
C GLU A 62 -25.30 -1.03 -0.58
N GLN A 63 -25.87 0.18 -0.59
CA GLN A 63 -26.23 0.87 -1.81
C GLN A 63 -25.04 1.64 -2.38
N PHE A 64 -24.64 1.35 -3.61
CA PHE A 64 -23.70 2.14 -4.37
C PHE A 64 -24.25 3.55 -4.63
N VAL A 65 -23.46 4.58 -4.34
CA VAL A 65 -23.83 5.98 -4.59
C VAL A 65 -23.14 6.49 -5.85
N CYS A 66 -21.82 6.46 -5.88
CA CYS A 66 -21.02 6.90 -7.04
C CYS A 66 -19.57 6.41 -6.93
N THR A 67 -18.85 6.46 -8.04
CA THR A 67 -17.38 6.41 -8.06
C THR A 67 -16.87 7.85 -8.01
N LEU A 68 -15.95 8.14 -7.09
CA LEU A 68 -15.38 9.47 -6.93
C LEU A 68 -14.32 9.75 -8.02
N THR A 69 -14.46 10.90 -8.65
CA THR A 69 -13.44 11.40 -9.60
C THR A 69 -12.25 11.99 -8.85
N ALA A 70 -11.11 12.15 -9.54
CA ALA A 70 -9.91 12.79 -8.97
C ALA A 70 -10.20 14.22 -8.46
N GLU A 71 -11.10 14.96 -9.12
CA GLU A 71 -11.49 16.30 -8.71
C GLU A 71 -12.35 16.28 -7.43
N GLU A 72 -13.31 15.34 -7.33
CA GLU A 72 -14.14 15.17 -6.12
C GLU A 72 -13.30 14.75 -4.93
N MET A 73 -12.29 13.89 -5.13
CA MET A 73 -11.38 13.49 -4.06
C MET A 73 -10.53 14.64 -3.49
N GLN A 74 -10.33 15.71 -4.26
CA GLN A 74 -9.61 16.92 -3.84
C GLN A 74 -10.51 18.00 -3.22
N SER A 75 -11.81 17.78 -3.24
CA SER A 75 -12.81 18.74 -2.77
C SER A 75 -13.59 18.22 -1.56
N LYS A 76 -14.43 19.05 -0.96
CA LYS A 76 -15.41 18.62 0.04
C LYS A 76 -16.62 18.03 -0.69
N ILE A 77 -16.93 16.79 -0.40
CA ILE A 77 -18.08 16.07 -0.97
C ILE A 77 -19.28 16.26 -0.05
N LYS A 78 -20.34 16.86 -0.57
CA LYS A 78 -21.59 17.07 0.14
C LYS A 78 -22.37 15.76 0.24
N LEU A 79 -22.75 15.39 1.46
CA LEU A 79 -23.49 14.17 1.76
C LEU A 79 -24.64 14.45 2.75
N GLU A 80 -25.66 13.61 2.73
CA GLU A 80 -26.68 13.60 3.76
C GLU A 80 -26.11 13.03 5.06
N PRO A 81 -26.52 13.52 6.25
CA PRO A 81 -26.13 12.93 7.51
C PRO A 81 -26.54 11.46 7.61
N ALA A 82 -25.62 10.58 7.87
CA ALA A 82 -25.85 9.15 8.09
C ALA A 82 -24.64 8.49 8.79
N THR A 83 -24.87 7.32 9.38
CA THR A 83 -23.88 6.58 10.16
C THR A 83 -23.30 5.38 9.44
N ASP A 84 -23.77 5.08 8.24
CA ASP A 84 -23.52 3.85 7.50
C ASP A 84 -22.85 4.06 6.13
N TYR A 85 -22.09 5.15 6.00
CA TYR A 85 -21.27 5.32 4.80
C TYR A 85 -20.03 4.43 4.83
N LYS A 86 -19.59 4.01 3.65
CA LYS A 86 -18.29 3.37 3.45
C LYS A 86 -17.67 3.76 2.11
N LEU A 87 -16.34 3.87 2.10
CA LEU A 87 -15.57 3.88 0.87
C LEU A 87 -15.07 2.46 0.58
N LYS A 88 -15.15 2.05 -0.68
CA LYS A 88 -14.38 0.90 -1.21
C LYS A 88 -13.29 1.47 -2.10
N VAL A 89 -12.05 1.20 -1.72
CA VAL A 89 -10.87 1.66 -2.44
C VAL A 89 -10.12 0.44 -2.96
N TYR A 90 -9.88 0.38 -4.26
CA TYR A 90 -9.27 -0.80 -4.87
C TYR A 90 -8.52 -0.50 -6.17
N SER A 91 -7.53 -1.34 -6.48
CA SER A 91 -6.81 -1.33 -7.75
C SER A 91 -7.63 -1.96 -8.88
N ALA A 92 -7.35 -1.59 -10.13
CA ALA A 92 -8.09 -2.05 -11.31
C ALA A 92 -8.12 -3.59 -11.46
N ASN A 93 -7.12 -4.28 -10.93
CA ASN A 93 -6.99 -5.74 -10.96
C ASN A 93 -7.67 -6.46 -9.77
N TYR A 94 -8.25 -5.73 -8.82
CA TYR A 94 -8.98 -6.33 -7.69
C TYR A 94 -10.26 -7.04 -8.15
N GLY A 95 -10.47 -8.27 -7.67
CA GLY A 95 -11.66 -9.08 -8.04
C GLY A 95 -11.63 -9.59 -9.48
N GLN A 96 -10.58 -9.32 -10.23
CA GLN A 96 -10.36 -9.90 -11.54
C GLN A 96 -9.77 -11.30 -11.40
N ASP A 97 -10.23 -12.24 -12.24
CA ASP A 97 -9.57 -13.54 -12.42
C ASP A 97 -8.24 -13.32 -13.16
N VAL A 98 -7.26 -12.78 -12.45
CA VAL A 98 -5.95 -12.54 -13.01
C VAL A 98 -5.22 -13.89 -13.05
N ASN A 99 -5.31 -14.58 -14.17
CA ASN A 99 -4.58 -15.82 -14.43
C ASN A 99 -3.13 -15.49 -14.79
N TRP A 100 -2.33 -15.10 -13.79
CA TRP A 100 -0.88 -15.01 -14.00
C TRP A 100 -0.32 -16.40 -14.23
N THR A 101 0.25 -16.59 -15.40
CA THR A 101 0.93 -17.83 -15.77
C THR A 101 2.38 -17.84 -15.26
N ASP A 102 3.09 -18.94 -15.47
CA ASP A 102 4.53 -19.02 -15.23
C ASP A 102 5.26 -17.88 -15.95
N GLU A 103 6.32 -17.38 -15.33
CA GLU A 103 7.19 -16.29 -15.76
C GLU A 103 6.55 -14.89 -15.78
N MET A 104 5.26 -14.74 -15.44
CA MET A 104 4.67 -13.41 -15.23
C MET A 104 4.93 -12.97 -13.78
N SER A 105 5.53 -11.80 -13.60
CA SER A 105 5.79 -11.23 -12.25
C SER A 105 4.51 -10.97 -11.47
N GLY A 106 3.41 -10.71 -12.15
CA GLY A 106 2.17 -10.27 -11.53
C GLY A 106 2.27 -8.80 -11.09
N GLU A 107 1.26 -8.36 -10.36
CA GLU A 107 1.12 -6.98 -9.89
C GLU A 107 0.60 -6.95 -8.46
N PRO A 108 0.84 -5.89 -7.69
CA PRO A 108 0.17 -5.70 -6.42
C PRO A 108 -1.34 -5.54 -6.64
N VAL A 109 -2.13 -6.08 -5.73
CA VAL A 109 -3.59 -5.95 -5.71
C VAL A 109 -3.97 -5.27 -4.41
N TYR A 110 -4.67 -4.15 -4.49
CA TYR A 110 -5.05 -3.35 -3.34
C TYR A 110 -6.55 -3.37 -3.11
N TYR A 111 -6.97 -3.42 -1.84
CA TYR A 111 -8.37 -3.31 -1.46
C TYR A 111 -8.55 -2.87 -0.02
N LYS A 112 -9.50 -1.96 0.21
CA LYS A 112 -9.94 -1.54 1.53
C LYS A 112 -11.41 -1.13 1.51
N GLU A 113 -12.15 -1.55 2.53
CA GLU A 113 -13.41 -0.91 2.92
C GLU A 113 -13.15 -0.04 4.15
N GLU A 114 -13.51 1.23 4.08
CA GLU A 114 -13.35 2.18 5.17
C GLU A 114 -14.71 2.75 5.55
N PRO A 115 -15.31 2.32 6.67
CA PRO A 115 -16.59 2.85 7.14
C PRO A 115 -16.40 4.23 7.77
N PHE A 116 -17.38 5.11 7.58
CA PHE A 116 -17.39 6.42 8.18
C PHE A 116 -18.81 6.93 8.43
N GLN A 117 -18.91 8.03 9.15
CA GLN A 117 -20.17 8.70 9.48
C GLN A 117 -20.11 10.15 9.03
N VAL A 118 -21.24 10.64 8.59
CA VAL A 118 -21.43 12.06 8.27
C VAL A 118 -22.46 12.63 9.23
N LYS A 119 -22.10 13.69 9.94
CA LYS A 119 -22.98 14.41 10.85
C LYS A 119 -23.39 15.73 10.24
N GLU A 120 -24.60 16.16 10.59
CA GLU A 120 -25.12 17.46 10.20
C GLU A 120 -24.21 18.59 10.67
N GLY A 121 -23.89 19.52 9.79
CA GLY A 121 -23.07 20.66 10.09
C GLY A 121 -21.58 20.38 10.26
N GLU A 122 -21.12 19.12 10.04
CA GLU A 122 -19.72 18.74 10.24
C GLU A 122 -19.04 18.33 8.93
N THR A 123 -17.71 18.48 8.90
CA THR A 123 -16.87 17.88 7.86
C THR A 123 -16.16 16.67 8.45
N THR A 124 -16.42 15.49 7.92
CA THR A 124 -15.68 14.26 8.24
C THR A 124 -14.41 14.24 7.41
N ALA A 125 -13.25 14.35 8.06
CA ALA A 125 -11.95 14.20 7.42
C ALA A 125 -11.53 12.73 7.46
N LEU A 126 -11.20 12.15 6.31
CA LEU A 126 -10.87 10.73 6.19
C LEU A 126 -9.53 10.55 5.47
N LYS A 127 -8.64 9.76 6.06
CA LYS A 127 -7.41 9.26 5.45
C LYS A 127 -7.52 7.75 5.33
N VAL A 128 -7.38 7.22 4.11
CA VAL A 128 -7.53 5.78 3.85
C VAL A 128 -6.16 5.19 3.54
N GLN A 129 -5.77 4.17 4.30
CA GLN A 129 -4.60 3.35 4.03
C GLN A 129 -5.06 2.04 3.40
N VAL A 130 -4.63 1.78 2.17
CA VAL A 130 -5.09 0.66 1.36
C VAL A 130 -4.02 -0.43 1.34
N PRO A 131 -4.21 -1.55 2.06
CA PRO A 131 -3.25 -2.63 2.10
C PRO A 131 -3.26 -3.43 0.79
N MET A 132 -2.13 -4.05 0.49
CA MET A 132 -2.03 -5.04 -0.57
C MET A 132 -2.73 -6.34 -0.15
N CYS A 133 -3.54 -6.94 -1.02
CA CYS A 133 -4.31 -8.17 -0.76
C CYS A 133 -3.57 -9.45 -1.14
N ASN A 134 -2.42 -9.33 -1.76
CA ASN A 134 -1.52 -10.43 -2.10
C ASN A 134 -0.21 -10.28 -1.32
N TYR A 135 0.75 -11.16 -1.56
CA TYR A 135 2.11 -11.01 -1.06
C TYR A 135 3.09 -10.97 -2.22
N ALA A 136 4.31 -10.56 -1.94
CA ALA A 136 5.36 -10.51 -2.93
C ALA A 136 6.63 -11.21 -2.45
N VAL A 137 7.44 -11.66 -3.40
CA VAL A 137 8.79 -12.20 -3.16
C VAL A 137 9.76 -11.47 -4.06
N SER A 138 10.85 -10.98 -3.51
CA SER A 138 11.92 -10.32 -4.25
C SER A 138 13.27 -10.98 -3.97
N LEU A 139 14.22 -10.77 -4.88
CA LEU A 139 15.62 -11.17 -4.71
C LEU A 139 16.47 -9.92 -4.46
N ALA A 140 17.34 -9.99 -3.46
CA ALA A 140 18.37 -8.98 -3.21
C ALA A 140 19.75 -9.65 -3.08
N LEU A 141 20.62 -9.37 -4.02
CA LEU A 141 21.97 -9.87 -4.06
C LEU A 141 22.98 -8.81 -3.58
N PRO A 142 24.14 -9.22 -3.04
CA PRO A 142 25.20 -8.28 -2.67
C PRO A 142 25.71 -7.48 -3.87
N GLU A 143 26.08 -6.23 -3.65
CA GLU A 143 26.69 -5.39 -4.69
C GLU A 143 27.88 -6.06 -5.37
N GLY A 144 27.87 -6.07 -6.71
CA GLY A 144 28.93 -6.67 -7.52
C GLY A 144 28.90 -8.20 -7.58
N PHE A 145 27.84 -8.83 -7.10
CA PHE A 145 27.66 -10.29 -7.13
C PHE A 145 27.89 -10.88 -8.53
N GLU A 146 27.38 -10.24 -9.57
CA GLU A 146 27.48 -10.66 -10.97
C GLU A 146 28.91 -10.71 -11.52
N LYS A 147 29.87 -10.05 -10.86
CA LYS A 147 31.29 -10.12 -11.24
C LYS A 147 31.92 -11.48 -10.95
N TRP A 148 31.31 -12.23 -10.02
CA TRP A 148 31.86 -13.48 -9.51
C TRP A 148 31.00 -14.68 -9.78
N MET A 149 29.67 -14.45 -9.95
CA MET A 149 28.67 -15.48 -10.08
C MET A 149 27.70 -15.16 -11.20
N THR A 150 27.34 -16.15 -12.00
CA THR A 150 26.10 -16.16 -12.76
C THR A 150 25.04 -16.93 -11.97
N TYR A 151 23.77 -16.56 -12.13
CA TYR A 151 22.72 -17.14 -11.33
C TYR A 151 21.41 -17.32 -12.10
N THR A 152 20.55 -18.17 -11.55
CA THR A 152 19.11 -18.24 -11.86
C THR A 152 18.38 -18.38 -10.54
N PHE A 153 17.43 -17.49 -10.28
CA PHE A 153 16.61 -17.54 -9.10
C PHE A 153 15.16 -17.79 -9.47
N GLU A 154 14.59 -18.86 -8.94
CA GLU A 154 13.21 -19.27 -9.17
C GLU A 154 12.43 -19.21 -7.86
N VAL A 155 11.21 -18.62 -7.91
CA VAL A 155 10.22 -18.68 -6.84
C VAL A 155 9.02 -19.46 -7.32
N LYS A 156 8.49 -20.36 -6.48
CA LYS A 156 7.31 -21.16 -6.77
C LYS A 156 6.29 -21.04 -5.64
N SER A 157 5.05 -20.71 -5.98
CA SER A 157 3.90 -20.74 -5.06
C SER A 157 2.74 -21.46 -5.74
N GLY A 158 2.25 -22.53 -5.13
CA GLY A 158 1.28 -23.42 -5.75
C GLY A 158 1.80 -24.02 -7.06
N ALA A 159 1.06 -23.83 -8.14
CA ALA A 159 1.46 -24.27 -9.47
C ALA A 159 2.34 -23.27 -10.22
N ARG A 160 2.32 -21.99 -9.81
CA ARG A 160 3.00 -20.90 -10.50
C ARG A 160 4.48 -20.82 -10.12
N LYS A 161 5.32 -20.59 -11.11
CA LYS A 161 6.76 -20.43 -11.00
C LYS A 161 7.21 -19.16 -11.73
N VAL A 162 8.08 -18.37 -11.11
CA VAL A 162 8.60 -17.12 -11.66
C VAL A 162 10.12 -17.10 -11.49
N THR A 163 10.84 -16.70 -12.54
CA THR A 163 12.27 -16.43 -12.49
C THR A 163 12.51 -14.94 -12.26
N LEU A 164 13.31 -14.60 -11.25
CA LEU A 164 13.59 -13.22 -10.87
C LEU A 164 15.07 -12.88 -11.05
N GLN A 165 15.31 -11.63 -11.44
CA GLN A 165 16.63 -11.01 -11.39
C GLN A 165 16.79 -10.26 -10.05
N ASP A 166 18.00 -9.80 -9.77
CA ASP A 166 18.28 -8.94 -8.62
C ASP A 166 17.44 -7.66 -8.67
N GLY A 167 16.73 -7.38 -7.60
CA GLY A 167 15.80 -6.26 -7.49
C GLY A 167 14.42 -6.50 -8.10
N ASP A 168 14.19 -7.62 -8.80
CA ASP A 168 12.87 -7.97 -9.31
C ASP A 168 11.94 -8.43 -8.17
N THR A 169 10.63 -8.27 -8.39
CA THR A 169 9.57 -8.67 -7.47
C THR A 169 8.49 -9.45 -8.21
N ALA A 170 8.05 -10.57 -7.64
CA ALA A 170 6.89 -11.33 -8.11
C ALA A 170 5.78 -11.33 -7.06
N TYR A 171 4.54 -11.18 -7.52
CA TYR A 171 3.34 -11.10 -6.68
C TYR A 171 2.53 -12.39 -6.77
N PHE A 172 2.05 -12.89 -5.63
CA PHE A 172 1.32 -14.14 -5.50
C PHE A 172 0.06 -13.97 -4.66
N PRO A 173 -1.05 -14.63 -5.02
CA PRO A 173 -2.26 -14.59 -4.21
C PRO A 173 -2.07 -15.32 -2.88
N VAL A 174 -2.74 -14.83 -1.83
CA VAL A 174 -2.87 -15.55 -0.56
C VAL A 174 -4.15 -16.38 -0.59
N SER A 175 -4.05 -17.67 -0.35
CA SER A 175 -5.21 -18.55 -0.25
C SER A 175 -5.63 -18.75 1.22
N ALA A 176 -6.91 -19.10 1.43
CA ALA A 176 -7.42 -19.39 2.78
C ALA A 176 -6.79 -20.63 3.44
N LEU A 177 -6.13 -21.49 2.66
CA LEU A 177 -5.44 -22.68 3.13
C LEU A 177 -3.95 -22.47 3.42
N GLY A 178 -3.49 -21.22 3.38
CA GLY A 178 -2.08 -20.87 3.38
C GLY A 178 -1.53 -20.78 1.96
N SER A 179 -0.39 -20.13 1.82
CA SER A 179 0.26 -19.90 0.52
C SER A 179 1.76 -20.06 0.64
N PRO A 180 2.24 -21.25 1.09
CA PRO A 180 3.67 -21.45 1.20
C PRO A 180 4.33 -21.24 -0.16
N PHE A 181 5.55 -20.73 -0.12
CA PHE A 181 6.36 -20.62 -1.34
C PHE A 181 7.73 -21.29 -1.13
N SER A 182 8.28 -21.78 -2.21
CA SER A 182 9.64 -22.28 -2.26
C SER A 182 10.49 -21.41 -3.16
N TYR A 183 11.77 -21.35 -2.89
CA TYR A 183 12.72 -20.61 -3.70
C TYR A 183 13.98 -21.43 -3.95
N LYS A 184 14.60 -21.18 -5.09
CA LYS A 184 15.78 -21.89 -5.56
C LYS A 184 16.74 -20.92 -6.23
N LEU A 185 17.98 -20.86 -5.73
CA LEU A 185 19.07 -20.11 -6.33
C LEU A 185 20.11 -21.10 -6.88
N LYS A 186 20.27 -21.12 -8.18
CA LYS A 186 21.36 -21.83 -8.86
C LYS A 186 22.47 -20.83 -9.15
N LEU A 187 23.67 -21.16 -8.75
CA LEU A 187 24.86 -20.34 -8.88
C LEU A 187 25.91 -21.04 -9.70
N LYS A 188 26.66 -20.28 -10.48
CA LYS A 188 27.89 -20.77 -11.15
C LYS A 188 28.96 -19.70 -11.01
N ASN A 189 30.10 -20.08 -10.40
CA ASN A 189 31.25 -19.18 -10.23
C ASN A 189 32.10 -19.07 -11.51
N THR A 190 33.12 -18.22 -11.49
CA THR A 190 34.05 -18.02 -12.61
C THR A 190 34.87 -19.26 -12.93
N ASP A 191 35.07 -20.17 -11.97
CA ASP A 191 35.78 -21.43 -12.12
C ASP A 191 34.88 -22.56 -12.65
N SER A 192 33.63 -22.23 -13.03
CA SER A 192 32.61 -23.14 -13.52
C SER A 192 32.08 -24.15 -12.51
N GLU A 193 32.30 -23.92 -11.22
CA GLU A 193 31.66 -24.69 -10.16
C GLU A 193 30.22 -24.22 -9.98
N SER A 194 29.32 -25.17 -9.77
CA SER A 194 27.89 -24.90 -9.64
C SER A 194 27.41 -25.27 -8.25
N PHE A 195 26.55 -24.40 -7.71
CA PHE A 195 25.91 -24.56 -6.41
C PHE A 195 24.41 -24.39 -6.54
N GLU A 196 23.63 -25.07 -5.72
CA GLU A 196 22.18 -24.90 -5.64
C GLU A 196 21.79 -24.70 -4.18
N LEU A 197 21.08 -23.63 -3.90
CA LEU A 197 20.52 -23.30 -2.60
C LEU A 197 18.99 -23.27 -2.74
N THR A 198 18.30 -23.94 -1.81
CA THR A 198 16.83 -24.00 -1.81
C THR A 198 16.30 -23.69 -0.42
N GLY A 199 15.09 -23.18 -0.37
CA GLY A 199 14.35 -23.00 0.87
C GLY A 199 12.86 -22.94 0.62
N THR A 200 12.12 -22.96 1.70
CA THR A 200 10.66 -22.81 1.75
C THR A 200 10.31 -21.78 2.80
N TRP A 201 9.12 -21.20 2.71
CA TRP A 201 8.54 -20.32 3.72
C TRP A 201 7.03 -20.55 3.80
N GLY A 202 6.52 -20.61 5.02
CA GLY A 202 5.09 -20.80 5.28
C GLY A 202 4.63 -22.25 5.31
N ASP A 203 5.53 -23.23 5.26
CA ASP A 203 5.26 -24.68 5.38
C ASP A 203 5.71 -25.27 6.72
N THR A 204 6.40 -24.49 7.54
CA THR A 204 6.88 -24.87 8.88
C THR A 204 5.99 -24.28 9.95
N GLU A 205 5.82 -25.00 11.07
CA GLU A 205 5.05 -24.51 12.22
C GLU A 205 5.63 -23.19 12.75
N GLY A 206 4.78 -22.16 12.83
CA GLY A 206 5.16 -20.80 13.24
C GLY A 206 5.52 -19.86 12.09
N GLU A 207 5.60 -20.36 10.86
CA GLU A 207 5.71 -19.53 9.66
C GLU A 207 4.34 -19.37 9.01
N THR A 208 3.98 -18.15 8.69
CA THR A 208 2.73 -17.83 7.96
C THR A 208 3.06 -16.87 6.83
N VAL A 209 2.51 -17.14 5.65
CA VAL A 209 2.55 -16.18 4.56
C VAL A 209 1.39 -15.21 4.73
N GLU A 210 1.72 -13.94 4.92
CA GLU A 210 0.77 -12.88 5.20
C GLU A 210 0.54 -12.00 3.97
N MET A 211 -0.70 -11.53 3.82
CA MET A 211 -1.02 -10.46 2.87
C MET A 211 -0.24 -9.19 3.23
N ASN A 212 -0.14 -8.30 2.26
CA ASN A 212 0.51 -6.99 2.44
C ASN A 212 2.00 -7.08 2.82
N THR A 213 2.67 -8.20 2.50
CA THR A 213 4.05 -8.47 2.88
C THR A 213 4.92 -8.72 1.66
N VAL A 214 6.11 -8.13 1.64
CA VAL A 214 7.17 -8.44 0.68
C VAL A 214 8.26 -9.26 1.37
N TYR A 215 8.44 -10.48 0.93
CA TYR A 215 9.50 -11.38 1.41
C TYR A 215 10.76 -11.17 0.58
N VAL A 216 11.81 -10.63 1.18
CA VAL A 216 13.08 -10.39 0.50
C VAL A 216 14.01 -11.56 0.73
N ILE A 217 14.38 -12.27 -0.34
CA ILE A 217 15.36 -13.34 -0.29
C ILE A 217 16.73 -12.73 -0.50
N THR A 218 17.58 -12.81 0.52
CA THR A 218 18.96 -12.30 0.46
C THR A 218 19.97 -13.44 0.41
N TYR A 219 21.02 -13.27 -0.38
CA TYR A 219 22.16 -14.20 -0.38
C TYR A 219 23.29 -13.66 0.48
N SER A 220 23.82 -14.49 1.38
CA SER A 220 25.00 -14.18 2.17
C SER A 220 26.23 -14.90 1.61
N MET A 221 27.19 -14.14 1.12
CA MET A 221 28.47 -14.69 0.64
C MET A 221 29.29 -15.31 1.77
N GLU A 222 29.21 -14.75 2.98
CA GLU A 222 29.96 -15.22 4.15
C GLU A 222 29.57 -16.63 4.57
N TYR A 223 28.28 -16.94 4.48
CA TYR A 223 27.76 -18.25 4.93
C TYR A 223 27.36 -19.16 3.76
N ASN A 224 27.49 -18.69 2.52
CA ASN A 224 26.97 -19.37 1.32
C ASN A 224 25.52 -19.88 1.55
N ALA A 225 24.66 -19.01 2.01
CA ALA A 225 23.31 -19.33 2.44
C ALA A 225 22.30 -18.27 1.99
N LEU A 226 21.06 -18.71 1.80
CA LEU A 226 19.91 -17.83 1.59
C LEU A 226 19.22 -17.53 2.92
N LYS A 227 18.78 -16.31 3.07
CA LYS A 227 17.98 -15.84 4.20
C LYS A 227 16.73 -15.15 3.70
N VAL A 228 15.59 -15.48 4.31
CA VAL A 228 14.35 -14.73 4.14
C VAL A 228 14.34 -13.58 5.14
N SER A 229 14.09 -12.38 4.68
CA SER A 229 13.80 -11.21 5.51
C SER A 229 12.35 -10.78 5.27
N LEU A 230 11.70 -10.42 6.35
CA LEU A 230 10.34 -9.88 6.36
C LEU A 230 10.42 -8.38 6.50
#